data_9a1f8807e9b4d067ed8dcfb00706f841
#
_entry.id   9a1f8807e9b4d067ed8dcfb00706f841
#
_cell.length_a   1.000
_cell.length_b   1.000
_cell.length_c   1.000
_cell.angle_alpha   90.00
_cell.angle_beta   90.00
_cell.angle_gamma   90.00
#
_symmetry.space_group_name_H-M   'P 1'
#
loop_
_entity.id
_entity.type
_entity.pdbx_description
1 polymer ?
#
loop_
_entity_poly.entity_id
_entity_poly.type
_entity_poly.pdbx_seq_one_letter_code
_entity_poly.pdbx_strand_id
1 'polypeptide(L)'
;MDVTYEPELVEQKARAFWDDTRCFEVDEDPDKEKFYCLTMFPYPSGHLHMGHVRVFTISDVIARYQRMQGKHVLQPMGWDAFGMPAENAAIKRGVPPAKWTYQNIEDMRGQFDRLGYGYDWRREVTTCKPEYYRWEQWLFTKLFEKGLVYRKNSIVNWDPVDQTVLANEQVIDGRGWRSDALVERREIPQWFMKITAYADELLEGLDHLDGWPDSVKSMQRNWIGRSEGVELSFDVEDEKEPLSVFTTRPDTLMGVTYMAVAAEHPLAIKAASDNADLAAFIEECKKMHAAEAEMETMEKKGMPLGISAIHPITGQKVPLWVANFVLMGYGTGAVMAVPGHDHRDQEFA
;
A
#
# COMPACT_ATOMS: atom_id res chain seq x y z
N MET A 1 -39.54 45.49 8.49
CA MET A 1 -38.57 44.44 8.13
C MET A 1 -37.44 44.53 9.10
N ASP A 2 -37.34 43.56 10.00
CA ASP A 2 -36.15 43.43 10.85
C ASP A 2 -34.94 43.21 9.99
N VAL A 3 -34.03 44.17 9.99
CA VAL A 3 -32.89 44.23 9.07
C VAL A 3 -31.67 43.49 9.62
N THR A 4 -31.83 42.86 10.78
CA THR A 4 -30.71 42.12 11.42
C THR A 4 -30.64 40.72 10.88
N TYR A 5 -29.55 40.41 10.18
CA TYR A 5 -29.25 39.04 9.75
C TYR A 5 -28.77 38.22 10.95
N GLU A 6 -29.53 37.20 11.30
CA GLU A 6 -29.21 36.24 12.35
C GLU A 6 -28.82 34.89 11.71
N PRO A 7 -27.51 34.64 11.49
CA PRO A 7 -27.05 33.45 10.77
C PRO A 7 -27.58 32.14 11.35
N GLU A 8 -27.49 31.97 12.65
CA GLU A 8 -27.91 30.72 13.33
C GLU A 8 -29.40 30.43 13.11
N LEU A 9 -30.25 31.46 13.20
CA LEU A 9 -31.68 31.29 12.98
C LEU A 9 -32.02 30.93 11.53
N VAL A 10 -31.33 31.57 10.58
CA VAL A 10 -31.50 31.30 9.15
C VAL A 10 -31.05 29.87 8.81
N GLU A 11 -29.88 29.47 9.31
CA GLU A 11 -29.34 28.13 9.11
C GLU A 11 -30.24 27.03 9.71
N GLN A 12 -30.75 27.24 10.92
CA GLN A 12 -31.68 26.30 11.56
C GLN A 12 -32.97 26.14 10.74
N LYS A 13 -33.55 27.25 10.27
CA LYS A 13 -34.74 27.22 9.44
C LYS A 13 -34.50 26.51 8.12
N ALA A 14 -33.34 26.76 7.48
CA ALA A 14 -33.00 26.11 6.22
C ALA A 14 -32.83 24.59 6.42
N ARG A 15 -32.11 24.14 7.46
CA ARG A 15 -31.97 22.71 7.74
C ARG A 15 -33.33 22.05 8.04
N ALA A 16 -34.14 22.65 8.89
CA ALA A 16 -35.47 22.13 9.17
C ALA A 16 -36.33 22.00 7.90
N PHE A 17 -36.27 22.98 7.00
CA PHE A 17 -36.96 22.92 5.71
C PHE A 17 -36.43 21.76 4.83
N TRP A 18 -35.10 21.55 4.77
CA TRP A 18 -34.50 20.46 3.99
C TRP A 18 -34.89 19.08 4.52
N ASP A 19 -34.95 18.92 5.86
CA ASP A 19 -35.35 17.69 6.51
C ASP A 19 -36.83 17.39 6.30
N ASP A 20 -37.72 18.38 6.50
CA ASP A 20 -39.16 18.27 6.33
C ASP A 20 -39.52 17.92 4.88
N THR A 21 -38.83 18.53 3.91
CA THR A 21 -39.08 18.31 2.48
C THR A 21 -38.30 17.13 1.90
N ARG A 22 -37.38 16.55 2.65
CA ARG A 22 -36.48 15.46 2.18
C ARG A 22 -35.78 15.79 0.88
N CYS A 23 -35.37 17.04 0.71
CA CYS A 23 -34.93 17.56 -0.58
C CYS A 23 -33.60 16.97 -1.10
N PHE A 24 -32.86 16.28 -0.25
CA PHE A 24 -31.61 15.58 -0.60
C PHE A 24 -31.76 14.07 -0.72
N GLU A 25 -32.93 13.53 -0.36
CA GLU A 25 -33.22 12.13 -0.54
C GLU A 25 -33.57 11.81 -1.99
N VAL A 26 -33.06 10.68 -2.49
CA VAL A 26 -33.27 10.28 -3.88
C VAL A 26 -33.56 8.79 -3.99
N ASP A 27 -34.65 8.45 -4.69
CA ASP A 27 -35.00 7.07 -5.04
C ASP A 27 -34.62 6.83 -6.52
N GLU A 28 -34.50 5.57 -6.93
CA GLU A 28 -34.19 5.20 -8.30
C GLU A 28 -35.34 5.60 -9.23
N ASP A 29 -35.05 6.44 -10.22
CA ASP A 29 -35.98 6.87 -11.24
C ASP A 29 -35.30 6.74 -12.61
N PRO A 30 -35.77 5.80 -13.48
CA PRO A 30 -35.15 5.56 -14.78
C PRO A 30 -35.33 6.72 -15.76
N ASP A 31 -36.35 7.56 -15.54
CA ASP A 31 -36.74 8.63 -16.47
C ASP A 31 -35.97 9.95 -16.22
N LYS A 32 -35.21 10.01 -15.12
CA LYS A 32 -34.41 11.20 -14.78
C LYS A 32 -32.95 11.05 -15.13
N GLU A 33 -32.34 12.14 -15.58
CA GLU A 33 -30.89 12.22 -15.74
C GLU A 33 -30.19 12.08 -14.39
N LYS A 34 -29.36 11.06 -14.25
CA LYS A 34 -28.68 10.70 -13.00
C LYS A 34 -27.35 11.44 -12.86
N PHE A 35 -27.05 11.84 -11.65
CA PHE A 35 -25.72 12.30 -11.28
C PHE A 35 -25.29 11.67 -9.96
N TYR A 36 -24.15 10.97 -9.97
CA TYR A 36 -23.57 10.35 -8.80
C TYR A 36 -22.40 11.19 -8.29
N CYS A 37 -22.53 11.76 -7.09
CA CYS A 37 -21.51 12.59 -6.48
C CYS A 37 -20.91 11.84 -5.27
N LEU A 38 -19.85 11.08 -5.53
CA LEU A 38 -19.13 10.33 -4.50
C LEU A 38 -18.02 11.16 -3.90
N THR A 39 -17.97 11.19 -2.57
CA THR A 39 -16.86 11.75 -1.80
C THR A 39 -16.25 10.66 -0.94
N MET A 40 -14.96 10.76 -0.67
CA MET A 40 -14.26 9.84 0.23
C MET A 40 -14.88 9.87 1.64
N PHE A 41 -15.14 8.69 2.21
CA PHE A 41 -15.66 8.60 3.58
C PHE A 41 -14.59 8.97 4.60
N PRO A 42 -14.93 9.71 5.66
CA PRO A 42 -14.00 10.03 6.73
C PRO A 42 -13.78 8.85 7.67
N TYR A 43 -12.60 8.80 8.30
CA TYR A 43 -12.36 7.95 9.46
C TYR A 43 -12.98 8.57 10.71
N PRO A 44 -13.81 7.82 11.47
CA PRO A 44 -14.41 8.34 12.70
C PRO A 44 -13.45 8.22 13.90
N SER A 45 -12.29 8.86 13.81
CA SER A 45 -11.24 8.83 14.85
C SER A 45 -11.13 10.10 15.69
N GLY A 46 -12.05 11.05 15.49
CA GLY A 46 -12.07 12.34 16.22
C GLY A 46 -13.11 13.28 15.62
N HIS A 47 -12.79 14.59 15.62
CA HIS A 47 -13.65 15.61 15.04
C HIS A 47 -13.29 15.91 13.58
N LEU A 48 -14.22 16.54 12.86
CA LEU A 48 -13.92 17.11 11.55
C LEU A 48 -12.85 18.21 11.69
N HIS A 49 -11.98 18.28 10.69
CA HIS A 49 -10.97 19.33 10.56
C HIS A 49 -11.12 20.06 9.21
N MET A 50 -10.40 21.15 9.01
CA MET A 50 -10.53 21.97 7.79
C MET A 50 -10.27 21.20 6.50
N GLY A 51 -9.45 20.14 6.51
CA GLY A 51 -9.27 19.24 5.35
C GLY A 51 -10.58 18.56 4.97
N HIS A 52 -11.32 18.04 5.94
CA HIS A 52 -12.66 17.47 5.72
C HIS A 52 -13.61 18.52 5.15
N VAL A 53 -13.68 19.70 5.78
CA VAL A 53 -14.54 20.79 5.31
C VAL A 53 -14.25 21.14 3.84
N ARG A 54 -12.97 21.26 3.48
CA ARG A 54 -12.57 21.54 2.09
C ARG A 54 -13.09 20.50 1.10
N VAL A 55 -12.85 19.21 1.40
CA VAL A 55 -13.23 18.11 0.48
C VAL A 55 -14.76 18.03 0.35
N PHE A 56 -15.48 18.05 1.47
CA PHE A 56 -16.92 17.86 1.48
C PHE A 56 -17.70 19.07 0.96
N THR A 57 -17.20 20.28 1.18
CA THR A 57 -17.81 21.49 0.60
C THR A 57 -17.74 21.50 -0.93
N ILE A 58 -16.58 21.09 -1.50
CA ILE A 58 -16.45 21.05 -2.97
C ILE A 58 -17.47 20.09 -3.58
N SER A 59 -17.61 18.90 -3.02
CA SER A 59 -18.58 17.91 -3.51
C SER A 59 -20.03 18.37 -3.28
N ASP A 60 -20.33 19.01 -2.15
CA ASP A 60 -21.66 19.54 -1.88
C ASP A 60 -22.06 20.65 -2.86
N VAL A 61 -21.14 21.56 -3.18
CA VAL A 61 -21.36 22.60 -4.22
C VAL A 61 -21.66 21.97 -5.57
N ILE A 62 -20.89 20.96 -5.98
CA ILE A 62 -21.11 20.24 -7.23
C ILE A 62 -22.50 19.56 -7.24
N ALA A 63 -22.83 18.85 -6.17
CA ALA A 63 -24.10 18.15 -6.04
C ALA A 63 -25.31 19.13 -6.08
N ARG A 64 -25.22 20.24 -5.36
CA ARG A 64 -26.26 21.30 -5.40
C ARG A 64 -26.40 21.90 -6.77
N TYR A 65 -25.30 22.22 -7.44
CA TYR A 65 -25.35 22.73 -8.82
C TYR A 65 -26.05 21.75 -9.76
N GLN A 66 -25.72 20.48 -9.71
CA GLN A 66 -26.36 19.47 -10.54
C GLN A 66 -27.86 19.29 -10.23
N ARG A 67 -28.28 19.40 -8.96
CA ARG A 67 -29.70 19.42 -8.60
C ARG A 67 -30.41 20.65 -9.17
N MET A 68 -29.76 21.82 -9.12
CA MET A 68 -30.32 23.04 -9.73
C MET A 68 -30.46 22.94 -11.27
N GLN A 69 -29.67 22.07 -11.92
CA GLN A 69 -29.83 21.73 -13.33
C GLN A 69 -30.95 20.69 -13.59
N GLY A 70 -31.67 20.27 -12.56
CA GLY A 70 -32.77 19.31 -12.66
C GLY A 70 -32.36 17.82 -12.63
N LYS A 71 -31.09 17.52 -12.40
CA LYS A 71 -30.64 16.15 -12.35
C LYS A 71 -31.03 15.45 -11.05
N HIS A 72 -31.14 14.13 -11.14
CA HIS A 72 -31.39 13.24 -10.01
C HIS A 72 -30.05 12.89 -9.34
N VAL A 73 -29.70 13.61 -8.28
CA VAL A 73 -28.36 13.58 -7.68
C VAL A 73 -28.33 12.67 -6.47
N LEU A 74 -27.60 11.57 -6.56
CA LEU A 74 -27.23 10.74 -5.41
C LEU A 74 -25.89 11.23 -4.84
N GLN A 75 -25.92 11.71 -3.59
CA GLN A 75 -24.75 12.08 -2.81
C GLN A 75 -24.75 11.29 -1.50
N PRO A 76 -24.18 10.08 -1.47
CA PRO A 76 -24.12 9.26 -0.27
C PRO A 76 -23.02 9.71 0.67
N MET A 77 -23.14 9.31 1.94
CA MET A 77 -22.11 9.46 2.96
C MET A 77 -21.93 8.14 3.73
N GLY A 78 -20.80 8.01 4.36
CA GLY A 78 -20.49 6.85 5.18
C GLY A 78 -19.25 7.06 6.05
N TRP A 79 -18.85 5.99 6.72
CA TRP A 79 -17.78 5.99 7.68
C TRP A 79 -16.81 4.84 7.36
N ASP A 80 -15.56 5.18 7.11
CA ASP A 80 -14.48 4.20 7.04
C ASP A 80 -14.05 3.86 8.48
N ALA A 81 -14.69 2.84 9.04
CA ALA A 81 -14.75 2.65 10.48
C ALA A 81 -13.92 1.47 11.00
N PHE A 82 -13.19 0.78 10.12
CA PHE A 82 -12.18 -0.20 10.48
C PHE A 82 -10.78 0.42 10.50
N GLY A 83 -9.87 -0.26 11.19
CA GLY A 83 -8.45 -0.03 11.07
C GLY A 83 -7.80 0.69 12.24
N MET A 84 -6.50 0.82 12.15
CA MET A 84 -5.60 1.24 13.21
C MET A 84 -5.81 2.66 13.73
N PRO A 85 -6.24 3.66 12.94
CA PRO A 85 -6.47 5.02 13.47
C PRO A 85 -7.51 5.04 14.60
N ALA A 86 -8.62 4.33 14.44
CA ALA A 86 -9.66 4.22 15.46
C ALA A 86 -9.18 3.41 16.68
N GLU A 87 -8.49 2.29 16.43
CA GLU A 87 -7.91 1.45 17.50
C GLU A 87 -6.89 2.20 18.32
N ASN A 88 -5.96 2.90 17.70
CA ASN A 88 -4.93 3.68 18.39
C ASN A 88 -5.54 4.82 19.24
N ALA A 89 -6.55 5.50 18.71
CA ALA A 89 -7.26 6.52 19.46
C ALA A 89 -7.98 5.94 20.69
N ALA A 90 -8.60 4.77 20.52
CA ALA A 90 -9.27 4.06 21.60
C ALA A 90 -8.29 3.58 22.68
N ILE A 91 -7.15 3.01 22.30
CA ILE A 91 -6.08 2.58 23.21
C ILE A 91 -5.57 3.77 24.04
N LYS A 92 -5.23 4.89 23.39
CA LYS A 92 -4.74 6.11 24.08
C LYS A 92 -5.73 6.64 25.10
N ARG A 93 -7.03 6.40 24.90
CA ARG A 93 -8.11 6.88 25.79
C ARG A 93 -8.59 5.84 26.78
N GLY A 94 -8.11 4.58 26.70
CA GLY A 94 -8.51 3.49 27.56
C GLY A 94 -9.98 3.08 27.41
N VAL A 95 -10.55 3.18 26.17
CA VAL A 95 -11.94 2.83 25.89
C VAL A 95 -12.00 1.73 24.81
N PRO A 96 -13.05 0.89 24.78
CA PRO A 96 -13.22 -0.09 23.69
C PRO A 96 -13.32 0.59 22.31
N PRO A 97 -12.66 0.06 21.27
CA PRO A 97 -12.67 0.64 19.91
C PRO A 97 -14.09 0.87 19.36
N ALA A 98 -14.99 -0.10 19.51
CA ALA A 98 -16.36 0.04 19.05
C ALA A 98 -17.11 1.23 19.70
N LYS A 99 -16.98 1.39 21.02
CA LYS A 99 -17.60 2.50 21.71
C LYS A 99 -17.07 3.85 21.24
N TRP A 100 -15.75 3.94 21.10
CA TRP A 100 -15.07 5.13 20.60
C TRP A 100 -15.51 5.47 19.17
N THR A 101 -15.52 4.47 18.29
CA THR A 101 -15.87 4.63 16.87
C THR A 101 -17.31 5.12 16.70
N TYR A 102 -18.28 4.47 17.35
CA TYR A 102 -19.69 4.88 17.23
C TYR A 102 -19.96 6.26 17.83
N GLN A 103 -19.30 6.61 18.92
CA GLN A 103 -19.42 7.96 19.49
C GLN A 103 -18.89 9.02 18.51
N ASN A 104 -17.74 8.77 17.89
CA ASN A 104 -17.21 9.70 16.90
C ASN A 104 -18.09 9.82 15.65
N ILE A 105 -18.71 8.73 15.21
CA ILE A 105 -19.69 8.77 14.10
C ILE A 105 -20.82 9.72 14.44
N GLU A 106 -21.40 9.60 15.62
CA GLU A 106 -22.49 10.46 16.10
C GLU A 106 -22.04 11.92 16.17
N ASP A 107 -20.89 12.19 16.77
CA ASP A 107 -20.34 13.54 16.91
C ASP A 107 -20.04 14.18 15.55
N MET A 108 -19.39 13.45 14.63
CA MET A 108 -19.06 13.93 13.28
C MET A 108 -20.31 14.13 12.43
N ARG A 109 -21.33 13.26 12.58
CA ARG A 109 -22.62 13.43 11.91
C ARG A 109 -23.28 14.74 12.34
N GLY A 110 -23.30 15.02 13.64
CA GLY A 110 -23.79 16.32 14.14
C GLY A 110 -23.01 17.52 13.61
N GLN A 111 -21.71 17.36 13.35
CA GLN A 111 -20.90 18.41 12.71
C GLN A 111 -21.26 18.58 11.23
N PHE A 112 -21.49 17.48 10.47
CA PHE A 112 -21.99 17.55 9.08
C PHE A 112 -23.36 18.20 8.99
N ASP A 113 -24.25 17.89 9.92
CA ASP A 113 -25.58 18.50 9.98
C ASP A 113 -25.48 20.03 10.22
N ARG A 114 -24.56 20.46 11.07
CA ARG A 114 -24.30 21.89 11.29
C ARG A 114 -23.71 22.60 10.07
N LEU A 115 -22.87 21.90 9.27
CA LEU A 115 -22.34 22.40 8.01
C LEU A 115 -23.39 22.44 6.91
N GLY A 116 -24.52 21.74 7.09
CA GLY A 116 -25.66 21.76 6.21
C GLY A 116 -25.43 21.09 4.85
N TYR A 117 -24.58 20.08 4.79
CA TYR A 117 -24.34 19.33 3.54
C TYR A 117 -25.53 18.49 3.13
N GLY A 118 -25.76 18.40 1.81
CA GLY A 118 -26.92 17.77 1.21
C GLY A 118 -26.77 16.27 0.96
N TYR A 119 -26.44 15.50 1.99
CA TYR A 119 -26.33 14.05 1.90
C TYR A 119 -27.68 13.34 2.03
N ASP A 120 -27.83 12.22 1.31
CA ASP A 120 -28.93 11.27 1.54
C ASP A 120 -28.53 10.31 2.67
N TRP A 121 -28.85 10.67 3.90
CA TRP A 121 -28.52 9.89 5.10
C TRP A 121 -29.23 8.54 5.18
N ARG A 122 -30.25 8.29 4.35
CA ARG A 122 -30.86 6.94 4.25
C ARG A 122 -29.90 5.92 3.65
N ARG A 123 -28.92 6.42 2.90
CA ARG A 123 -27.89 5.62 2.22
C ARG A 123 -26.56 5.64 2.96
N GLU A 124 -26.60 6.00 4.24
CA GLU A 124 -25.43 5.97 5.11
C GLU A 124 -24.88 4.55 5.22
N VAL A 125 -23.57 4.38 5.05
CA VAL A 125 -22.87 3.13 5.24
C VAL A 125 -21.81 3.27 6.34
N THR A 126 -21.58 2.16 7.05
CA THR A 126 -20.54 2.08 8.08
C THR A 126 -19.77 0.79 7.87
N THR A 127 -18.51 0.89 7.48
CA THR A 127 -17.73 -0.26 6.99
C THR A 127 -17.52 -1.35 8.05
N CYS A 128 -17.52 -1.00 9.35
CA CYS A 128 -17.40 -1.96 10.44
C CYS A 128 -18.71 -2.70 10.82
N LYS A 129 -19.84 -2.38 10.18
CA LYS A 129 -21.10 -3.08 10.44
C LYS A 129 -21.23 -4.34 9.60
N PRO A 130 -21.82 -5.44 10.16
CA PRO A 130 -22.00 -6.70 9.45
C PRO A 130 -22.73 -6.58 8.11
N GLU A 131 -23.71 -5.69 8.01
CA GLU A 131 -24.46 -5.45 6.78
C GLU A 131 -23.59 -4.89 5.66
N TYR A 132 -22.48 -4.25 5.98
CA TYR A 132 -21.50 -3.79 5.00
C TYR A 132 -20.42 -4.86 4.74
N TYR A 133 -19.65 -5.29 5.75
CA TYR A 133 -18.49 -6.14 5.52
C TYR A 133 -18.82 -7.56 5.04
N ARG A 134 -20.07 -8.02 5.19
CA ARG A 134 -20.51 -9.28 4.56
C ARG A 134 -20.28 -9.29 3.05
N TRP A 135 -20.36 -8.14 2.41
CA TRP A 135 -20.13 -8.01 0.97
C TRP A 135 -18.64 -8.06 0.62
N GLU A 136 -17.78 -7.56 1.48
CA GLU A 136 -16.32 -7.71 1.35
C GLU A 136 -15.94 -9.19 1.51
N GLN A 137 -16.52 -9.88 2.48
CA GLN A 137 -16.33 -11.32 2.65
C GLN A 137 -16.84 -12.12 1.44
N TRP A 138 -17.98 -11.75 0.89
CA TRP A 138 -18.50 -12.35 -0.34
C TRP A 138 -17.55 -12.10 -1.53
N LEU A 139 -17.06 -10.87 -1.70
CA LEU A 139 -16.08 -10.52 -2.73
C LEU A 139 -14.81 -11.37 -2.57
N PHE A 140 -14.28 -11.49 -1.36
CA PHE A 140 -13.13 -12.33 -1.06
C PHE A 140 -13.34 -13.78 -1.55
N THR A 141 -14.51 -14.37 -1.28
CA THR A 141 -14.80 -15.74 -1.75
C THR A 141 -14.82 -15.83 -3.28
N LYS A 142 -15.32 -14.78 -3.97
CA LYS A 142 -15.31 -14.72 -5.44
C LYS A 142 -13.91 -14.56 -6.01
N LEU A 143 -13.06 -13.79 -5.38
CA LEU A 143 -11.64 -13.66 -5.76
C LEU A 143 -10.88 -14.98 -5.54
N PHE A 144 -11.20 -15.70 -4.45
CA PHE A 144 -10.64 -17.03 -4.18
C PHE A 144 -11.08 -18.05 -5.24
N GLU A 145 -12.37 -18.10 -5.58
CA GLU A 145 -12.91 -18.96 -6.64
C GLU A 145 -12.22 -18.71 -8.01
N LYS A 146 -11.85 -17.45 -8.28
CA LYS A 146 -11.11 -17.06 -9.49
C LYS A 146 -9.61 -17.34 -9.41
N GLY A 147 -9.09 -17.84 -8.30
CA GLY A 147 -7.67 -18.06 -8.08
C GLY A 147 -6.83 -16.79 -7.97
N LEU A 148 -7.46 -15.64 -7.71
CA LEU A 148 -6.81 -14.34 -7.49
C LEU A 148 -6.35 -14.15 -6.05
N VAL A 149 -6.85 -14.97 -5.13
CA VAL A 149 -6.44 -15.03 -3.72
C VAL A 149 -5.93 -16.42 -3.43
N TYR A 150 -4.81 -16.52 -2.76
CA TYR A 150 -4.17 -17.79 -2.40
C TYR A 150 -3.51 -17.69 -1.04
N ARG A 151 -3.22 -18.85 -0.44
CA ARG A 151 -2.57 -18.94 0.87
C ARG A 151 -1.20 -19.59 0.73
N LYS A 152 -0.20 -19.01 1.35
CA LYS A 152 1.13 -19.58 1.47
C LYS A 152 1.78 -19.17 2.79
N ASN A 153 2.80 -19.93 3.20
CA ASN A 153 3.67 -19.47 4.28
C ASN A 153 4.53 -18.32 3.78
N SER A 154 4.70 -17.31 4.61
CA SER A 154 5.54 -16.17 4.32
C SER A 154 6.18 -15.65 5.60
N ILE A 155 7.40 -15.15 5.48
CA ILE A 155 8.07 -14.45 6.55
C ILE A 155 7.44 -13.07 6.71
N VAL A 156 7.02 -12.76 7.92
CA VAL A 156 6.36 -11.50 8.28
C VAL A 156 7.08 -10.83 9.44
N ASN A 157 6.87 -9.53 9.58
CA ASN A 157 7.29 -8.77 10.74
C ASN A 157 6.26 -8.98 11.85
N TRP A 158 6.65 -9.67 12.90
CA TRP A 158 5.79 -9.98 14.04
C TRP A 158 6.14 -9.09 15.23
N ASP A 159 5.17 -8.40 15.76
CA ASP A 159 5.27 -7.66 17.01
C ASP A 159 4.87 -8.59 18.16
N PRO A 160 5.80 -8.97 19.07
CA PRO A 160 5.49 -9.90 20.15
C PRO A 160 4.65 -9.30 21.27
N VAL A 161 4.61 -7.96 21.40
CA VAL A 161 3.83 -7.25 22.42
C VAL A 161 2.42 -7.00 21.93
N ASP A 162 2.27 -6.48 20.72
CA ASP A 162 0.97 -6.25 20.09
C ASP A 162 0.35 -7.54 19.51
N GLN A 163 1.13 -8.63 19.43
CA GLN A 163 0.73 -9.92 18.89
C GLN A 163 0.09 -9.81 17.49
N THR A 164 0.72 -9.03 16.64
CA THR A 164 0.21 -8.74 15.28
C THR A 164 1.34 -8.72 14.26
N VAL A 165 0.95 -8.87 12.99
CA VAL A 165 1.84 -8.66 11.84
C VAL A 165 1.91 -7.19 11.53
N LEU A 166 3.11 -6.68 11.29
CA LEU A 166 3.36 -5.30 10.89
C LEU A 166 3.75 -5.22 9.40
N ALA A 167 3.22 -4.23 8.70
CA ALA A 167 3.73 -3.82 7.41
C ALA A 167 5.14 -3.21 7.57
N ASN A 168 5.92 -3.15 6.49
CA ASN A 168 7.28 -2.61 6.56
C ASN A 168 7.31 -1.18 7.09
N GLU A 169 6.36 -0.34 6.68
CA GLU A 169 6.21 1.06 7.10
C GLU A 169 5.88 1.22 8.59
N GLN A 170 5.50 0.13 9.25
CA GLN A 170 5.18 0.08 10.68
C GLN A 170 6.34 -0.43 11.54
N VAL A 171 7.48 -0.69 10.92
CA VAL A 171 8.72 -1.06 11.59
C VAL A 171 9.69 0.10 11.47
N ILE A 172 10.06 0.69 12.59
CA ILE A 172 10.97 1.83 12.69
C ILE A 172 12.21 1.38 13.47
N ASP A 173 13.38 1.44 12.87
CA ASP A 173 14.63 1.00 13.49
C ASP A 173 14.56 -0.43 14.07
N GLY A 174 13.88 -1.35 13.36
CA GLY A 174 13.69 -2.73 13.79
C GLY A 174 12.69 -2.93 14.93
N ARG A 175 11.90 -1.89 15.25
CA ARG A 175 10.91 -1.89 16.33
C ARG A 175 9.51 -1.62 15.81
N GLY A 176 8.53 -2.19 16.47
CA GLY A 176 7.13 -1.90 16.19
C GLY A 176 6.80 -0.43 16.50
N TRP A 177 6.25 0.28 15.53
CA TRP A 177 5.92 1.71 15.59
C TRP A 177 5.02 2.12 16.77
N ARG A 178 4.28 1.17 17.32
CA ARG A 178 3.33 1.36 18.41
C ARG A 178 3.85 0.84 19.75
N SER A 179 4.36 -0.37 19.76
CA SER A 179 4.79 -1.06 20.98
C SER A 179 6.22 -0.72 21.40
N ASP A 180 7.04 -0.22 20.46
CA ASP A 180 8.50 -0.07 20.59
C ASP A 180 9.23 -1.41 20.89
N ALA A 181 8.56 -2.54 20.71
CA ALA A 181 9.16 -3.86 20.86
C ALA A 181 10.02 -4.20 19.64
N LEU A 182 11.10 -4.94 19.86
CA LEU A 182 11.87 -5.53 18.76
C LEU A 182 10.97 -6.47 17.97
N VAL A 183 10.94 -6.25 16.66
CA VAL A 183 10.17 -7.07 15.73
C VAL A 183 10.86 -8.40 15.49
N GLU A 184 10.09 -9.47 15.49
CA GLU A 184 10.56 -10.82 15.18
C GLU A 184 10.18 -11.19 13.74
N ARG A 185 11.09 -11.90 13.06
CA ARG A 185 10.76 -12.52 11.77
C ARG A 185 10.13 -13.87 12.03
N ARG A 186 8.85 -14.03 11.65
CA ARG A 186 8.12 -15.30 11.81
C ARG A 186 7.58 -15.78 10.48
N GLU A 187 7.71 -17.06 10.22
CA GLU A 187 7.04 -17.71 9.11
C GLU A 187 5.64 -18.13 9.56
N ILE A 188 4.62 -17.53 8.96
CA ILE A 188 3.22 -17.85 9.23
C ILE A 188 2.43 -18.00 7.94
N PRO A 189 1.34 -18.77 7.94
CA PRO A 189 0.45 -18.86 6.78
C PRO A 189 -0.31 -17.54 6.62
N GLN A 190 -0.17 -16.95 5.42
CA GLN A 190 -0.77 -15.66 5.04
C GLN A 190 -1.62 -15.80 3.78
N TRP A 191 -2.61 -14.93 3.65
CA TRP A 191 -3.35 -14.72 2.43
C TRP A 191 -2.66 -13.70 1.55
N PHE A 192 -2.61 -13.99 0.26
CA PHE A 192 -2.04 -13.13 -0.76
C PHE A 192 -3.04 -12.91 -1.89
N MET A 193 -3.02 -11.71 -2.44
CA MET A 193 -3.72 -11.37 -3.68
C MET A 193 -2.71 -11.32 -4.82
N LYS A 194 -3.09 -11.87 -5.99
CA LYS A 194 -2.28 -11.77 -7.21
C LYS A 194 -2.44 -10.39 -7.83
N ILE A 195 -1.93 -9.36 -7.17
CA ILE A 195 -2.09 -7.95 -7.57
C ILE A 195 -1.52 -7.63 -8.96
N THR A 196 -0.55 -8.42 -9.43
CA THR A 196 0.06 -8.25 -10.76
C THR A 196 -0.70 -8.96 -11.88
N ALA A 197 -1.73 -9.74 -11.57
CA ALA A 197 -2.49 -10.50 -12.58
C ALA A 197 -3.16 -9.62 -13.65
N TYR A 198 -3.43 -8.37 -13.31
CA TYR A 198 -4.05 -7.37 -14.18
C TYR A 198 -3.13 -6.18 -14.49
N ALA A 199 -1.83 -6.30 -14.25
CA ALA A 199 -0.90 -5.17 -14.38
C ALA A 199 -0.87 -4.61 -15.81
N ASP A 200 -0.80 -5.47 -16.83
CA ASP A 200 -0.81 -5.04 -18.23
C ASP A 200 -2.15 -4.38 -18.61
N GLU A 201 -3.28 -5.01 -18.24
CA GLU A 201 -4.63 -4.46 -18.50
C GLU A 201 -4.82 -3.10 -17.80
N LEU A 202 -4.33 -2.93 -16.58
CA LEU A 202 -4.37 -1.65 -15.86
C LEU A 202 -3.51 -0.59 -16.55
N LEU A 203 -2.34 -0.97 -17.05
CA LEU A 203 -1.45 -0.06 -17.76
C LEU A 203 -2.07 0.42 -19.08
N GLU A 204 -2.61 -0.51 -19.88
CA GLU A 204 -3.32 -0.22 -21.14
C GLU A 204 -4.60 0.61 -20.87
N GLY A 205 -5.32 0.29 -19.80
CA GLY A 205 -6.56 0.99 -19.41
C GLY A 205 -6.36 2.49 -19.15
N LEU A 206 -5.15 2.93 -18.78
CA LEU A 206 -4.85 4.36 -18.58
C LEU A 206 -5.05 5.20 -19.85
N ASP A 207 -4.92 4.59 -21.03
CA ASP A 207 -5.09 5.27 -22.31
C ASP A 207 -6.55 5.62 -22.60
N HIS A 208 -7.50 4.98 -21.91
CA HIS A 208 -8.93 5.16 -22.03
C HIS A 208 -9.55 6.02 -20.91
N LEU A 209 -8.73 6.58 -20.03
CA LEU A 209 -9.17 7.44 -18.92
C LEU A 209 -9.10 8.93 -19.29
N ASP A 210 -9.92 9.36 -20.24
CA ASP A 210 -9.91 10.74 -20.78
C ASP A 210 -10.20 11.80 -19.72
N GLY A 211 -10.97 11.47 -18.68
CA GLY A 211 -11.30 12.37 -17.58
C GLY A 211 -10.22 12.49 -16.49
N TRP A 212 -9.13 11.74 -16.59
CA TRP A 212 -8.06 11.77 -15.60
C TRP A 212 -6.97 12.80 -15.97
N PRO A 213 -6.43 13.54 -14.98
CA PRO A 213 -5.28 14.42 -15.22
C PRO A 213 -4.05 13.63 -15.71
N ASP A 214 -3.32 14.20 -16.68
CA ASP A 214 -2.13 13.55 -17.24
C ASP A 214 -1.04 13.26 -16.21
N SER A 215 -0.89 14.12 -15.20
CA SER A 215 0.04 13.89 -14.09
C SER A 215 -0.31 12.63 -13.31
N VAL A 216 -1.60 12.36 -13.09
CA VAL A 216 -2.06 11.15 -12.38
C VAL A 216 -1.83 9.92 -13.24
N LYS A 217 -2.15 9.98 -14.55
CA LYS A 217 -1.88 8.87 -15.48
C LYS A 217 -0.38 8.55 -15.54
N SER A 218 0.48 9.56 -15.55
CA SER A 218 1.93 9.39 -15.53
C SER A 218 2.42 8.75 -14.24
N MET A 219 1.90 9.17 -13.09
CA MET A 219 2.22 8.54 -11.79
C MET A 219 1.83 7.06 -11.77
N GLN A 220 0.64 6.71 -12.30
CA GLN A 220 0.18 5.32 -12.35
C GLN A 220 1.04 4.48 -13.31
N ARG A 221 1.42 5.01 -14.47
CA ARG A 221 2.34 4.31 -15.39
C ARG A 221 3.68 4.03 -14.74
N ASN A 222 4.24 5.00 -14.06
CA ASN A 222 5.52 4.86 -13.37
C ASN A 222 5.44 3.85 -12.22
N TRP A 223 4.31 3.84 -11.48
CA TRP A 223 4.09 2.90 -10.37
C TRP A 223 3.90 1.46 -10.84
N ILE A 224 3.04 1.23 -11.84
CA ILE A 224 2.81 -0.12 -12.38
C ILE A 224 4.09 -0.62 -13.03
N GLY A 225 4.76 0.19 -13.83
CA GLY A 225 6.02 -0.06 -14.50
C GLY A 225 5.98 -1.35 -15.36
N ARG A 226 6.37 -1.27 -16.60
CA ARG A 226 6.67 -2.46 -17.40
C ARG A 226 8.13 -2.41 -17.74
N SER A 227 8.87 -3.41 -17.28
CA SER A 227 10.27 -3.58 -17.65
C SER A 227 10.44 -4.90 -18.40
N GLU A 228 11.24 -4.86 -19.45
CA GLU A 228 11.69 -6.04 -20.16
C GLU A 228 13.15 -6.28 -19.82
N GLY A 229 13.49 -7.52 -19.56
CA GLY A 229 14.85 -7.90 -19.20
C GLY A 229 15.17 -9.31 -19.67
N VAL A 230 16.39 -9.69 -19.39
CA VAL A 230 16.95 -10.99 -19.77
C VAL A 230 17.39 -11.72 -18.51
N GLU A 231 17.10 -12.99 -18.44
CA GLU A 231 17.69 -13.89 -17.45
C GLU A 231 18.99 -14.46 -18.02
N LEU A 232 20.07 -14.27 -17.28
CA LEU A 232 21.40 -14.73 -17.62
C LEU A 232 21.87 -15.77 -16.62
N SER A 233 22.50 -16.84 -17.09
CA SER A 233 23.04 -17.89 -16.25
C SER A 233 24.57 -17.81 -16.21
N PHE A 234 25.12 -17.88 -15.02
CA PHE A 234 26.56 -17.94 -14.76
C PHE A 234 26.89 -19.25 -14.08
N ASP A 235 27.79 -20.04 -14.65
CA ASP A 235 28.32 -21.22 -13.96
C ASP A 235 29.04 -20.76 -12.69
N VAL A 236 28.94 -21.51 -11.61
CA VAL A 236 29.59 -21.19 -10.33
C VAL A 236 30.59 -22.30 -10.01
N GLU A 237 31.78 -21.91 -9.55
CA GLU A 237 32.83 -22.85 -9.15
C GLU A 237 32.32 -23.83 -8.10
N ASP A 238 32.61 -25.13 -8.31
CA ASP A 238 32.23 -26.23 -7.43
C ASP A 238 30.70 -26.42 -7.21
N GLU A 239 29.87 -25.76 -8.01
CA GLU A 239 28.42 -25.93 -7.99
C GLU A 239 27.92 -26.63 -9.26
N LYS A 240 26.83 -27.40 -9.10
CA LYS A 240 26.20 -28.11 -10.23
C LYS A 240 25.21 -27.26 -10.97
N GLU A 241 24.58 -26.33 -10.28
CA GLU A 241 23.55 -25.47 -10.82
C GLU A 241 24.10 -24.07 -11.06
N PRO A 242 23.81 -23.47 -12.22
CA PRO A 242 24.26 -22.11 -12.52
C PRO A 242 23.50 -21.11 -11.65
N LEU A 243 24.14 -19.97 -11.40
CA LEU A 243 23.51 -18.79 -10.78
C LEU A 243 22.75 -18.00 -11.84
N SER A 244 21.45 -17.91 -11.69
CA SER A 244 20.60 -17.12 -12.59
C SER A 244 20.46 -15.70 -12.08
N VAL A 245 20.59 -14.70 -12.95
CA VAL A 245 20.36 -13.29 -12.65
C VAL A 245 19.43 -12.68 -13.68
N PHE A 246 18.51 -11.86 -13.22
CA PHE A 246 17.65 -11.04 -14.09
C PHE A 246 18.24 -9.64 -14.22
N THR A 247 18.36 -9.15 -15.46
CA THR A 247 18.81 -7.77 -15.71
C THR A 247 17.98 -7.10 -16.81
N THR A 248 17.69 -5.82 -16.63
CA THR A 248 17.12 -4.97 -17.69
C THR A 248 18.20 -4.33 -18.58
N ARG A 249 19.47 -4.53 -18.23
CA ARG A 249 20.64 -3.98 -18.95
C ARG A 249 21.60 -5.09 -19.36
N PRO A 250 21.18 -6.04 -20.22
CA PRO A 250 22.07 -7.10 -20.71
C PRO A 250 23.25 -6.55 -21.52
N ASP A 251 23.12 -5.36 -22.09
CA ASP A 251 24.16 -4.63 -22.81
C ASP A 251 25.39 -4.31 -21.94
N THR A 252 25.25 -4.30 -20.62
CA THR A 252 26.34 -4.01 -19.67
C THR A 252 27.10 -5.26 -19.21
N LEU A 253 26.72 -6.45 -19.68
CA LEU A 253 27.29 -7.74 -19.25
C LEU A 253 28.81 -7.77 -19.28
N MET A 254 29.43 -7.17 -20.30
CA MET A 254 30.90 -7.11 -20.42
C MET A 254 31.61 -6.28 -19.36
N GLY A 255 30.85 -5.47 -18.61
CA GLY A 255 31.34 -4.63 -17.51
C GLY A 255 31.15 -5.23 -16.12
N VAL A 256 30.70 -6.47 -16.02
CA VAL A 256 30.49 -7.16 -14.72
C VAL A 256 31.82 -7.34 -14.02
N THR A 257 31.92 -6.86 -12.79
CA THR A 257 33.13 -6.94 -11.96
C THR A 257 32.97 -7.82 -10.72
N TYR A 258 31.75 -7.91 -10.22
CA TYR A 258 31.39 -8.84 -9.14
C TYR A 258 29.92 -9.23 -9.28
N MET A 259 29.52 -10.27 -8.55
CA MET A 259 28.12 -10.65 -8.41
C MET A 259 27.75 -10.65 -6.95
N ALA A 260 26.49 -10.36 -6.64
CA ALA A 260 25.99 -10.36 -5.28
C ALA A 260 24.70 -11.17 -5.17
N VAL A 261 24.56 -11.88 -4.05
CA VAL A 261 23.37 -12.66 -3.71
C VAL A 261 22.75 -12.16 -2.41
N ALA A 262 21.45 -12.40 -2.26
CA ALA A 262 20.72 -12.12 -1.02
C ALA A 262 21.25 -12.99 0.16
N ALA A 263 21.06 -12.52 1.36
CA ALA A 263 21.45 -13.23 2.58
C ALA A 263 20.77 -14.61 2.72
N GLU A 264 19.55 -14.75 2.20
CA GLU A 264 18.77 -15.98 2.21
C GLU A 264 19.09 -16.92 1.03
N HIS A 265 19.95 -16.49 0.12
CA HIS A 265 20.27 -17.30 -1.06
C HIS A 265 21.00 -18.60 -0.67
N PRO A 266 20.70 -19.76 -1.31
CA PRO A 266 21.30 -21.04 -0.96
C PRO A 266 22.85 -21.05 -0.96
N LEU A 267 23.47 -20.32 -1.90
CA LEU A 267 24.95 -20.19 -1.96
C LEU A 267 25.52 -19.46 -0.75
N ALA A 268 24.85 -18.40 -0.27
CA ALA A 268 25.26 -17.66 0.92
C ALA A 268 25.13 -18.54 2.17
N ILE A 269 24.01 -19.25 2.32
CA ILE A 269 23.77 -20.16 3.45
C ILE A 269 24.80 -21.30 3.46
N LYS A 270 25.10 -21.87 2.30
CA LYS A 270 26.10 -22.93 2.15
C LYS A 270 27.50 -22.43 2.54
N ALA A 271 27.92 -21.28 2.06
CA ALA A 271 29.23 -20.71 2.38
C ALA A 271 29.37 -20.33 3.86
N ALA A 272 28.28 -19.97 4.51
CA ALA A 272 28.25 -19.65 5.94
C ALA A 272 28.39 -20.88 6.88
N SER A 273 28.19 -22.09 6.40
CA SER A 273 28.26 -23.31 7.23
C SER A 273 29.63 -23.52 7.88
N ASP A 274 30.70 -23.07 7.22
CA ASP A 274 32.08 -23.21 7.68
C ASP A 274 32.74 -21.84 7.97
N ASN A 275 31.96 -20.74 8.00
CA ASN A 275 32.45 -19.39 8.22
C ASN A 275 31.55 -18.63 9.20
N ALA A 276 32.00 -18.53 10.46
CA ALA A 276 31.23 -17.89 11.53
C ALA A 276 30.98 -16.37 11.29
N ASP A 277 31.95 -15.68 10.71
CA ASP A 277 31.79 -14.24 10.41
C ASP A 277 30.75 -14.00 9.32
N LEU A 278 30.77 -14.86 8.29
CA LEU A 278 29.75 -14.81 7.23
C LEU A 278 28.36 -15.17 7.77
N ALA A 279 28.26 -16.15 8.65
CA ALA A 279 27.00 -16.50 9.31
C ALA A 279 26.47 -15.32 10.15
N ALA A 280 27.33 -14.64 10.89
CA ALA A 280 26.95 -13.47 11.67
C ALA A 280 26.47 -12.30 10.78
N PHE A 281 27.14 -12.06 9.65
CA PHE A 281 26.72 -11.04 8.68
C PHE A 281 25.38 -11.37 8.02
N ILE A 282 25.14 -12.63 7.67
CA ILE A 282 23.84 -13.06 7.13
C ILE A 282 22.72 -12.83 8.15
N GLU A 283 22.95 -13.12 9.43
CA GLU A 283 21.97 -12.85 10.49
C GLU A 283 21.77 -11.34 10.73
N GLU A 284 22.79 -10.51 10.55
CA GLU A 284 22.66 -9.06 10.54
C GLU A 284 21.77 -8.60 9.36
N CYS A 285 22.04 -9.07 8.15
CA CYS A 285 21.25 -8.74 6.96
C CYS A 285 19.78 -9.16 7.10
N LYS A 286 19.50 -10.33 7.67
CA LYS A 286 18.13 -10.80 7.92
C LYS A 286 17.36 -9.93 8.91
N LYS A 287 18.04 -9.25 9.81
CA LYS A 287 17.44 -8.32 10.77
C LYS A 287 17.21 -6.93 10.18
N MET A 288 17.94 -6.59 9.11
CA MET A 288 17.75 -5.31 8.40
C MET A 288 16.49 -5.41 7.55
N HIS A 289 15.62 -4.41 7.66
CA HIS A 289 14.45 -4.31 6.82
C HIS A 289 14.81 -3.50 5.59
N ALA A 290 14.80 -4.13 4.44
CA ALA A 290 14.92 -3.43 3.20
C ALA A 290 13.58 -3.46 2.45
N ALA A 291 12.75 -2.42 2.65
CA ALA A 291 11.86 -2.00 1.58
C ALA A 291 12.75 -1.44 0.45
N GLU A 292 12.38 -1.68 -0.80
CA GLU A 292 13.16 -1.21 -1.96
C GLU A 292 13.51 0.29 -1.88
N ALA A 293 12.62 1.10 -1.30
CA ALA A 293 12.85 2.52 -1.05
C ALA A 293 13.91 2.82 0.02
N GLU A 294 14.13 1.93 0.97
CA GLU A 294 15.15 2.11 2.02
C GLU A 294 16.54 1.67 1.52
N MET A 295 16.59 0.76 0.54
CA MET A 295 17.84 0.30 -0.05
C MET A 295 18.61 1.38 -0.81
N GLU A 296 17.93 2.43 -1.31
CA GLU A 296 18.60 3.55 -1.97
C GLU A 296 19.46 4.36 -1.01
N THR A 297 19.06 4.49 0.23
CA THR A 297 19.69 5.36 1.23
C THR A 297 20.57 4.64 2.26
N MET A 298 20.47 3.30 2.34
CA MET A 298 21.26 2.53 3.30
C MET A 298 22.73 2.38 2.89
N GLU A 299 23.60 2.27 3.87
CA GLU A 299 25.01 1.92 3.65
C GLU A 299 25.12 0.51 3.04
N LYS A 300 25.78 0.41 1.88
CA LYS A 300 25.97 -0.85 1.17
C LYS A 300 27.06 -1.67 1.85
N LYS A 301 26.71 -2.88 2.31
CA LYS A 301 27.62 -3.81 3.00
C LYS A 301 27.55 -5.19 2.35
N GLY A 302 28.66 -5.90 2.35
CA GLY A 302 28.70 -7.27 1.85
C GLY A 302 29.96 -8.00 2.32
N MET A 303 29.91 -9.32 2.18
CA MET A 303 31.05 -10.21 2.48
C MET A 303 31.28 -11.18 1.31
N PRO A 304 32.55 -11.50 0.99
CA PRO A 304 32.87 -12.45 -0.08
C PRO A 304 32.46 -13.85 0.33
N LEU A 305 31.90 -14.62 -0.60
CA LEU A 305 31.55 -16.03 -0.39
C LEU A 305 32.76 -16.96 -0.55
N GLY A 306 33.89 -16.48 -1.04
CA GLY A 306 35.08 -17.28 -1.30
C GLY A 306 34.99 -18.15 -2.57
N ILE A 307 33.95 -18.01 -3.37
CA ILE A 307 33.73 -18.69 -4.65
C ILE A 307 33.51 -17.65 -5.76
N SER A 308 33.63 -18.08 -7.02
CA SER A 308 33.45 -17.21 -8.18
C SER A 308 32.40 -17.78 -9.13
N ALA A 309 31.68 -16.87 -9.78
CA ALA A 309 30.91 -17.19 -10.97
C ALA A 309 31.79 -17.08 -12.22
N ILE A 310 31.42 -17.76 -13.28
CA ILE A 310 32.15 -17.75 -14.56
C ILE A 310 31.38 -16.88 -15.55
N HIS A 311 32.01 -15.86 -16.05
CA HIS A 311 31.40 -14.97 -17.03
C HIS A 311 31.04 -15.73 -18.31
N PRO A 312 29.78 -15.73 -18.77
CA PRO A 312 29.30 -16.65 -19.78
C PRO A 312 29.90 -16.44 -21.15
N ILE A 313 30.48 -15.28 -21.46
CA ILE A 313 31.10 -14.98 -22.74
C ILE A 313 32.62 -15.07 -22.67
N THR A 314 33.22 -14.45 -21.62
CA THR A 314 34.70 -14.36 -21.53
C THR A 314 35.35 -15.52 -20.83
N GLY A 315 34.61 -16.31 -20.04
CA GLY A 315 35.14 -17.38 -19.20
C GLY A 315 35.95 -16.85 -17.99
N GLN A 316 35.98 -15.55 -17.75
CA GLN A 316 36.67 -14.98 -16.59
C GLN A 316 35.94 -15.26 -15.30
N LYS A 317 36.68 -15.40 -14.21
CA LYS A 317 36.13 -15.53 -12.87
C LYS A 317 35.64 -14.19 -12.36
N VAL A 318 34.43 -14.17 -11.85
CA VAL A 318 33.77 -12.99 -11.25
C VAL A 318 33.48 -13.33 -9.78
N PRO A 319 34.03 -12.59 -8.80
CA PRO A 319 33.86 -12.91 -7.40
C PRO A 319 32.39 -12.80 -6.96
N LEU A 320 31.99 -13.72 -6.08
CA LEU A 320 30.63 -13.77 -5.55
C LEU A 320 30.60 -13.23 -4.10
N TRP A 321 29.63 -12.37 -3.83
CA TRP A 321 29.42 -11.72 -2.54
C TRP A 321 28.00 -11.99 -2.02
N VAL A 322 27.82 -12.00 -0.71
CA VAL A 322 26.52 -11.76 -0.10
C VAL A 322 26.43 -10.28 0.25
N ALA A 323 25.30 -9.64 -0.06
CA ALA A 323 25.16 -8.21 0.16
C ALA A 323 23.77 -7.84 0.75
N ASN A 324 23.76 -6.82 1.61
CA ASN A 324 22.55 -6.37 2.30
C ASN A 324 21.53 -5.67 1.41
N PHE A 325 21.93 -5.28 0.20
CA PHE A 325 21.09 -4.58 -0.78
C PHE A 325 20.52 -5.49 -1.88
N VAL A 326 20.69 -6.81 -1.77
CA VAL A 326 20.09 -7.79 -2.67
C VAL A 326 18.93 -8.49 -1.97
N LEU A 327 17.75 -8.46 -2.58
CA LEU A 327 16.53 -9.07 -2.03
C LEU A 327 16.25 -10.42 -2.65
N MET A 328 15.99 -11.42 -1.83
CA MET A 328 15.59 -12.77 -2.29
C MET A 328 14.25 -12.76 -3.04
N GLY A 329 13.36 -11.83 -2.73
CA GLY A 329 12.04 -11.70 -3.35
C GLY A 329 12.02 -10.93 -4.68
N TYR A 330 13.16 -10.39 -5.13
CA TYR A 330 13.28 -9.66 -6.39
C TYR A 330 14.14 -10.43 -7.38
N GLY A 331 13.59 -10.71 -8.58
CA GLY A 331 14.27 -11.54 -9.56
C GLY A 331 14.59 -12.94 -9.04
N THR A 332 15.85 -13.31 -9.12
CA THR A 332 16.38 -14.62 -8.68
C THR A 332 17.05 -14.58 -7.30
N GLY A 333 17.04 -13.44 -6.62
CA GLY A 333 17.82 -13.23 -5.40
C GLY A 333 19.32 -13.06 -5.65
N ALA A 334 19.71 -12.80 -6.91
CA ALA A 334 21.08 -12.56 -7.33
C ALA A 334 21.14 -11.41 -8.36
N VAL A 335 22.23 -10.67 -8.35
CA VAL A 335 22.48 -9.57 -9.28
C VAL A 335 23.89 -9.65 -9.84
N MET A 336 24.05 -9.26 -11.09
CA MET A 336 25.35 -8.94 -11.66
C MET A 336 25.62 -7.45 -11.40
N ALA A 337 26.79 -7.12 -10.92
CA ALA A 337 27.17 -5.77 -10.56
C ALA A 337 28.11 -5.15 -11.61
N VAL A 338 27.72 -3.94 -12.05
CA VAL A 338 28.42 -3.20 -13.09
C VAL A 338 28.72 -1.77 -12.62
N PRO A 339 29.78 -1.55 -11.79
CA PRO A 339 30.10 -0.24 -11.20
C PRO A 339 30.25 0.91 -12.20
N GLY A 340 30.57 0.60 -13.44
CA GLY A 340 30.68 1.61 -14.51
C GLY A 340 29.35 2.14 -15.03
N HIS A 341 28.22 1.50 -14.69
CA HIS A 341 26.88 1.81 -15.19
C HIS A 341 25.78 1.87 -14.13
N ASP A 342 26.06 1.45 -12.90
CA ASP A 342 25.13 1.53 -11.78
C ASP A 342 25.82 2.20 -10.57
N HIS A 343 25.17 3.23 -10.04
CA HIS A 343 25.74 4.02 -8.94
C HIS A 343 25.78 3.23 -7.63
N ARG A 344 24.81 2.35 -7.41
CA ARG A 344 24.75 1.49 -6.21
C ARG A 344 25.88 0.47 -6.23
N ASP A 345 26.16 -0.09 -7.41
CA ASP A 345 27.27 -1.02 -7.61
C ASP A 345 28.62 -0.34 -7.40
N GLN A 346 28.72 0.94 -7.82
CA GLN A 346 29.92 1.74 -7.62
C GLN A 346 30.17 2.08 -6.14
N GLU A 347 29.12 2.43 -5.41
CA GLU A 347 29.23 2.71 -3.97
C GLU A 347 29.75 1.50 -3.18
N PHE A 348 29.28 0.30 -3.54
CA PHE A 348 29.73 -0.93 -2.88
C PHE A 348 31.16 -1.32 -3.29
N ALA A 349 31.52 -1.17 -4.56
CA ALA A 349 32.86 -1.49 -5.10
C ALA A 349 33.96 -0.61 -4.54
#